data_c5c4368ea124a3ca60d31d3548990d57
#
_entry.id   c5c4368ea124a3ca60d31d3548990d57
#
_cell.length_a   1.000
_cell.length_b   1.000
_cell.length_c   1.000
_cell.angle_alpha   90.00
_cell.angle_beta   90.00
_cell.angle_gamma   90.00
#
_symmetry.space_group_name_H-M   'P 1'
#
loop_
_entity.id
_entity.type
_entity.pdbx_description
1 polymer ?
#
loop_
_entity_poly.entity_id
_entity_poly.type
_entity_poly.pdbx_seq_one_letter_code
_entity_poly.pdbx_strand_id
1 'polypeptide(L)'
;TFDALIPEQQESGYFTVLNITDDDINREGGYPLSRQRLSEIQTQLINNGALGIGWVVTFVNKGRITPNGDKAFSKSLSQAPSVLAMFENDKGIYPKTTGTVILGEDQGGTFATGVTQNIPILAQSANQGIAVARAEVDSLVRRIPLLLRTPDGWVPAFGTEVLKILAGADTYVIRTNDNGLEEIRVKGLPAVPVDSLGRKWISFVNTPQTDLQEMDVEGRFVFVGFTAKGVMPQLSTPVGYLEPHKIQAALAESILIENSPYVPDYALAVETGILL
;
A
#
# COMPACT_ATOMS: atom_id res chain seq x y z
N THR A 1 15.98 -21.06 -6.51
CA THR A 1 14.67 -20.72 -5.96
C THR A 1 13.85 -20.04 -7.03
N PHE A 2 12.52 -20.10 -6.95
CA PHE A 2 11.61 -19.48 -7.92
C PHE A 2 11.88 -17.97 -8.07
N ASP A 3 12.18 -17.29 -6.97
CA ASP A 3 12.49 -15.84 -6.95
C ASP A 3 13.65 -15.47 -7.91
N ALA A 4 14.63 -16.35 -8.11
CA ALA A 4 15.76 -16.13 -9.03
C ALA A 4 15.39 -16.29 -10.52
N LEU A 5 14.21 -16.81 -10.82
CA LEU A 5 13.70 -17.00 -12.18
C LEU A 5 12.77 -15.86 -12.63
N ILE A 6 12.39 -14.98 -11.71
CA ILE A 6 11.55 -13.83 -12.03
C ILE A 6 12.42 -12.83 -12.83
N PRO A 7 12.02 -12.46 -14.05
CA PRO A 7 12.78 -11.49 -14.82
C PRO A 7 12.75 -10.12 -14.12
N GLU A 8 13.87 -9.41 -14.20
CA GLU A 8 13.95 -8.03 -13.73
C GLU A 8 12.95 -7.17 -14.50
N GLN A 9 12.12 -6.45 -13.77
CA GLN A 9 11.09 -5.57 -14.31
C GLN A 9 11.53 -4.12 -14.18
N GLN A 10 11.10 -3.28 -15.12
CA GLN A 10 11.30 -1.84 -15.03
C GLN A 10 10.19 -1.20 -14.21
N GLU A 11 10.51 -0.14 -13.48
CA GLU A 11 9.54 0.69 -12.78
C GLU A 11 8.60 1.41 -13.76
N SER A 12 7.39 1.77 -13.30
CA SER A 12 6.35 2.34 -14.16
C SER A 12 6.55 3.82 -14.50
N GLY A 13 7.39 4.53 -13.77
CA GLY A 13 7.55 5.99 -13.85
C GLY A 13 6.52 6.79 -13.06
N TYR A 14 5.51 6.14 -12.48
CA TYR A 14 4.42 6.83 -11.77
C TYR A 14 4.65 7.02 -10.27
N PHE A 15 5.64 6.32 -9.70
CA PHE A 15 5.84 6.29 -8.25
C PHE A 15 7.25 6.71 -7.85
N THR A 16 7.36 7.26 -6.65
CA THR A 16 8.62 7.47 -5.94
C THR A 16 8.43 7.20 -4.46
N VAL A 17 9.50 6.84 -3.79
CA VAL A 17 9.51 6.56 -2.35
C VAL A 17 10.27 7.68 -1.65
N LEU A 18 9.62 8.36 -0.70
CA LEU A 18 10.28 9.34 0.15
C LEU A 18 10.62 8.69 1.50
N ASN A 19 11.91 8.68 1.81
CA ASN A 19 12.45 8.14 3.04
C ASN A 19 12.67 9.26 4.07
N ILE A 20 12.03 9.15 5.23
CA ILE A 20 12.35 10.00 6.39
C ILE A 20 13.40 9.24 7.22
N THR A 21 14.63 9.74 7.21
CA THR A 21 15.82 9.08 7.74
C THR A 21 16.10 9.42 9.21
N ASP A 22 17.09 8.76 9.82
CA ASP A 22 17.60 9.13 11.16
C ASP A 22 18.10 10.58 11.20
N ASP A 23 18.81 11.02 10.13
CA ASP A 23 19.33 12.37 10.03
C ASP A 23 18.22 13.42 9.93
N ASP A 24 17.12 13.09 9.22
CA ASP A 24 15.95 13.97 9.16
C ASP A 24 15.31 14.13 10.54
N ILE A 25 15.09 13.02 11.25
CA ILE A 25 14.52 13.03 12.60
C ILE A 25 15.39 13.82 13.57
N ASN A 26 16.71 13.65 13.49
CA ASN A 26 17.65 14.37 14.37
C ASN A 26 17.61 15.89 14.09
N ARG A 27 17.54 16.30 12.82
CA ARG A 27 17.41 17.72 12.44
C ARG A 27 16.11 18.35 12.90
N GLU A 28 15.05 17.56 12.96
CA GLU A 28 13.71 18.01 13.40
C GLU A 28 13.54 17.94 14.94
N GLY A 29 14.57 17.58 15.69
CA GLY A 29 14.54 17.54 17.15
C GLY A 29 14.02 16.26 17.76
N GLY A 30 13.89 15.19 16.99
CA GLY A 30 13.54 13.86 17.47
C GLY A 30 12.21 13.31 16.93
N TYR A 31 11.94 12.05 17.26
CA TYR A 31 10.69 11.35 16.93
C TYR A 31 9.70 11.42 18.11
N PRO A 32 8.39 11.55 17.86
CA PRO A 32 7.73 11.68 16.55
C PRO A 32 7.81 13.11 16.00
N LEU A 33 7.82 13.24 14.67
CA LEU A 33 7.69 14.56 14.03
C LEU A 33 6.36 15.22 14.41
N SER A 34 6.37 16.55 14.56
CA SER A 34 5.14 17.27 14.86
C SER A 34 4.16 17.21 13.70
N ARG A 35 2.86 17.24 13.97
CA ARG A 35 1.81 17.30 12.93
C ARG A 35 1.93 18.54 12.06
N GLN A 36 2.41 19.63 12.64
CA GLN A 36 2.71 20.87 11.89
C GLN A 36 3.80 20.58 10.84
N ARG A 37 4.89 19.89 11.24
CA ARG A 37 5.98 19.55 10.32
C ARG A 37 5.52 18.59 9.22
N LEU A 38 4.68 17.59 9.55
CA LEU A 38 4.09 16.70 8.54
C LEU A 38 3.21 17.49 7.54
N SER A 39 2.48 18.50 8.00
CA SER A 39 1.72 19.41 7.13
C SER A 39 2.61 20.20 6.19
N GLU A 40 3.76 20.66 6.65
CA GLU A 40 4.75 21.39 5.85
C GLU A 40 5.36 20.47 4.79
N ILE A 41 5.77 19.24 5.16
CA ILE A 41 6.27 18.23 4.23
C ILE A 41 5.21 17.94 3.16
N GLN A 42 3.96 17.70 3.54
CA GLN A 42 2.85 17.48 2.60
C GLN A 42 2.73 18.64 1.61
N THR A 43 2.79 19.87 2.11
CA THR A 43 2.68 21.09 1.28
C THR A 43 3.89 21.24 0.35
N GLN A 44 5.10 20.95 0.83
CA GLN A 44 6.32 20.96 0.00
C GLN A 44 6.25 19.96 -1.14
N LEU A 45 5.81 18.72 -0.86
CA LEU A 45 5.64 17.70 -1.89
C LEU A 45 4.62 18.13 -2.97
N ILE A 46 3.50 18.72 -2.56
CA ILE A 46 2.50 19.27 -3.49
C ILE A 46 3.14 20.36 -4.37
N ASN A 47 3.88 21.30 -3.75
CA ASN A 47 4.53 22.40 -4.47
C ASN A 47 5.64 21.90 -5.42
N ASN A 48 6.27 20.77 -5.12
CA ASN A 48 7.25 20.12 -5.99
C ASN A 48 6.61 19.22 -7.07
N GLY A 49 5.29 19.30 -7.26
CA GLY A 49 4.60 18.66 -8.37
C GLY A 49 4.21 17.20 -8.13
N ALA A 50 4.14 16.73 -6.87
CA ALA A 50 3.64 15.38 -6.57
C ALA A 50 2.18 15.23 -7.04
N LEU A 51 1.86 14.15 -7.75
CA LEU A 51 0.49 13.81 -8.19
C LEU A 51 -0.43 13.42 -7.03
N GLY A 52 0.14 12.94 -5.95
CA GLY A 52 -0.53 12.55 -4.73
C GLY A 52 0.46 12.01 -3.72
N ILE A 53 0.04 11.88 -2.47
CA ILE A 53 0.93 11.51 -1.37
C ILE A 53 0.28 10.44 -0.50
N GLY A 54 1.01 9.35 -0.29
CA GLY A 54 0.62 8.24 0.56
C GLY A 54 1.50 8.14 1.79
N TRP A 55 0.96 8.40 2.97
CA TRP A 55 1.67 8.24 4.24
C TRP A 55 1.51 6.80 4.75
N VAL A 56 2.55 6.01 4.67
CA VAL A 56 2.53 4.64 5.20
C VAL A 56 2.85 4.68 6.70
N VAL A 57 2.01 5.43 7.39
CA VAL A 57 2.04 5.66 8.84
C VAL A 57 0.59 5.75 9.33
N THR A 58 0.31 5.18 10.53
CA THR A 58 -1.00 5.33 11.18
C THR A 58 -0.91 6.34 12.31
N PHE A 59 -1.81 7.30 12.30
CA PHE A 59 -1.87 8.40 13.26
C PHE A 59 -2.93 8.11 14.34
N VAL A 60 -2.59 7.29 15.31
CA VAL A 60 -3.51 6.74 16.33
C VAL A 60 -3.93 7.78 17.38
N ASN A 61 -3.00 8.66 17.75
CA ASN A 61 -3.18 9.64 18.80
C ASN A 61 -3.17 11.08 18.25
N LYS A 62 -3.86 11.98 18.95
CA LYS A 62 -3.75 13.42 18.66
C LYS A 62 -2.29 13.87 18.78
N GLY A 63 -1.89 14.77 17.91
CA GLY A 63 -0.58 15.41 17.96
C GLY A 63 -0.42 16.21 19.27
N ARG A 64 0.70 15.99 19.96
CA ARG A 64 0.95 16.60 21.29
C ARG A 64 1.95 17.75 21.24
N ILE A 65 2.75 17.84 20.17
CA ILE A 65 3.91 18.75 20.09
C ILE A 65 3.47 20.17 19.76
N THR A 66 2.53 20.32 18.81
CA THR A 66 2.06 21.65 18.36
C THR A 66 0.56 21.78 18.50
N PRO A 67 0.07 22.88 19.10
CA PRO A 67 -1.35 23.20 19.11
C PRO A 67 -1.89 23.28 17.66
N ASN A 68 -3.09 22.72 17.43
CA ASN A 68 -3.72 22.69 16.11
C ASN A 68 -2.95 21.95 14.98
N GLY A 69 -1.86 21.26 15.28
CA GLY A 69 -1.09 20.51 14.29
C GLY A 69 -1.94 19.50 13.50
N ASP A 70 -2.83 18.75 14.17
CA ASP A 70 -3.74 17.82 13.50
C ASP A 70 -4.67 18.54 12.49
N LYS A 71 -5.14 19.76 12.80
CA LYS A 71 -5.94 20.57 11.85
C LYS A 71 -5.12 21.04 10.66
N ALA A 72 -3.87 21.46 10.90
CA ALA A 72 -2.97 21.86 9.82
C ALA A 72 -2.69 20.70 8.88
N PHE A 73 -2.36 19.53 9.43
CA PHE A 73 -2.09 18.34 8.64
C PHE A 73 -3.34 17.82 7.91
N SER A 74 -4.50 17.81 8.56
CA SER A 74 -5.78 17.50 7.92
C SER A 74 -6.05 18.40 6.72
N LYS A 75 -5.81 19.72 6.86
CA LYS A 75 -5.97 20.69 5.78
C LYS A 75 -5.03 20.41 4.61
N SER A 76 -3.75 20.14 4.88
CA SER A 76 -2.79 19.85 3.80
C SER A 76 -3.07 18.51 3.10
N LEU A 77 -3.54 17.48 3.82
CA LEU A 77 -3.98 16.21 3.21
C LEU A 77 -5.11 16.41 2.20
N SER A 78 -6.03 17.34 2.47
CA SER A 78 -7.16 17.62 1.57
C SER A 78 -6.79 18.43 0.32
N GLN A 79 -5.57 18.93 0.20
CA GLN A 79 -5.11 19.75 -0.93
C GLN A 79 -4.67 18.94 -2.15
N ALA A 80 -4.38 17.65 -1.98
CA ALA A 80 -4.00 16.71 -3.04
C ALA A 80 -4.56 15.33 -2.77
N PRO A 81 -4.63 14.44 -3.78
CA PRO A 81 -4.95 13.04 -3.59
C PRO A 81 -4.04 12.44 -2.51
N SER A 82 -4.61 12.04 -1.37
CA SER A 82 -3.84 11.56 -0.22
C SER A 82 -4.38 10.24 0.30
N VAL A 83 -3.47 9.35 0.72
CA VAL A 83 -3.79 8.07 1.35
C VAL A 83 -3.06 7.96 2.68
N LEU A 84 -3.76 7.55 3.74
CA LEU A 84 -3.19 7.20 5.03
C LEU A 84 -3.22 5.69 5.24
N ALA A 85 -2.14 5.13 5.76
CA ALA A 85 -2.10 3.73 6.08
C ALA A 85 -2.88 3.41 7.36
N MET A 86 -3.47 2.22 7.36
CA MET A 86 -3.88 1.47 8.53
C MET A 86 -3.03 0.20 8.59
N PHE A 87 -2.65 -0.22 9.79
CA PHE A 87 -1.94 -1.49 9.99
C PHE A 87 -2.84 -2.51 10.66
N GLU A 88 -2.69 -3.77 10.27
CA GLU A 88 -3.43 -4.87 10.85
C GLU A 88 -3.17 -4.98 12.37
N ASN A 89 -4.22 -5.27 13.11
CA ASN A 89 -4.20 -5.42 14.56
C ASN A 89 -5.34 -6.32 15.00
N ASP A 90 -5.04 -7.48 15.56
CA ASP A 90 -6.03 -8.47 15.99
C ASP A 90 -7.04 -7.94 17.03
N LYS A 91 -6.65 -6.89 17.77
CA LYS A 91 -7.51 -6.19 18.72
C LYS A 91 -8.14 -4.91 18.15
N GLY A 92 -7.89 -4.64 16.86
CA GLY A 92 -8.43 -3.49 16.17
C GLY A 92 -9.89 -3.65 15.79
N ILE A 93 -10.43 -2.62 15.16
CA ILE A 93 -11.78 -2.64 14.60
C ILE A 93 -11.71 -2.71 13.07
N TYR A 94 -12.75 -3.23 12.42
CA TYR A 94 -12.81 -3.25 10.97
C TYR A 94 -12.95 -1.82 10.43
N PRO A 95 -12.20 -1.45 9.38
CA PRO A 95 -12.33 -0.14 8.75
C PRO A 95 -13.59 -0.08 7.88
N LYS A 96 -13.95 1.14 7.48
CA LYS A 96 -15.04 1.35 6.53
C LYS A 96 -14.72 0.66 5.21
N THR A 97 -15.70 -0.05 4.65
CA THR A 97 -15.59 -0.76 3.38
C THR A 97 -15.58 0.20 2.19
N THR A 98 -15.00 -0.26 1.08
CA THR A 98 -14.99 0.45 -0.21
C THR A 98 -16.10 -0.06 -1.13
N GLY A 99 -16.45 0.73 -2.15
CA GLY A 99 -17.37 0.29 -3.19
C GLY A 99 -16.78 -0.87 -4.01
N THR A 100 -17.55 -1.95 -4.14
CA THR A 100 -17.16 -3.13 -4.93
C THR A 100 -18.32 -3.61 -5.79
N VAL A 101 -18.01 -4.10 -6.98
CA VAL A 101 -18.92 -4.85 -7.86
C VAL A 101 -18.35 -6.25 -8.00
N ILE A 102 -19.14 -7.26 -7.66
CA ILE A 102 -18.72 -8.67 -7.73
C ILE A 102 -19.36 -9.31 -8.95
N LEU A 103 -18.54 -9.93 -9.79
CA LEU A 103 -18.93 -10.70 -10.96
C LEU A 103 -18.69 -12.18 -10.67
N GLY A 104 -19.75 -12.90 -10.35
CA GLY A 104 -19.74 -14.28 -9.85
C GLY A 104 -20.28 -14.37 -8.43
N GLU A 105 -19.94 -15.42 -7.70
CA GLU A 105 -20.33 -15.60 -6.30
C GLU A 105 -19.41 -14.82 -5.36
N ASP A 106 -19.96 -14.23 -4.30
CA ASP A 106 -19.17 -13.53 -3.27
C ASP A 106 -18.48 -14.52 -2.33
N GLN A 107 -17.40 -15.10 -2.82
CA GLN A 107 -16.64 -16.12 -2.11
C GLN A 107 -15.13 -15.87 -2.20
N GLY A 108 -14.36 -16.55 -1.35
CA GLY A 108 -12.90 -16.47 -1.33
C GLY A 108 -12.38 -15.16 -0.72
N GLY A 109 -11.12 -14.88 -1.01
CA GLY A 109 -10.42 -13.68 -0.56
C GLY A 109 -9.71 -13.83 0.78
N THR A 110 -8.77 -12.94 1.00
CA THR A 110 -8.01 -12.86 2.25
C THR A 110 -8.78 -12.05 3.28
N PHE A 111 -9.05 -12.63 4.45
CA PHE A 111 -9.71 -11.92 5.52
C PHE A 111 -8.75 -10.94 6.23
N ALA A 112 -9.23 -9.72 6.43
CA ALA A 112 -8.57 -8.78 7.31
C ALA A 112 -8.74 -9.23 8.76
N THR A 113 -7.73 -9.01 9.59
CA THR A 113 -7.91 -8.87 11.03
C THR A 113 -8.49 -7.48 11.30
N GLY A 114 -8.69 -7.04 12.53
CA GLY A 114 -8.97 -5.62 12.77
C GLY A 114 -7.79 -4.75 12.33
N VAL A 115 -7.95 -3.44 12.40
CA VAL A 115 -6.88 -2.48 12.11
C VAL A 115 -6.71 -1.44 13.21
N THR A 116 -5.51 -0.91 13.33
CA THR A 116 -5.26 0.34 14.03
C THR A 116 -5.66 1.49 13.13
N GLN A 117 -6.58 2.34 13.59
CA GLN A 117 -7.15 3.43 12.78
C GLN A 117 -6.48 4.78 13.02
N ASN A 118 -6.53 5.64 12.02
CA ASN A 118 -6.17 7.04 12.12
C ASN A 118 -7.20 7.81 12.96
N ILE A 119 -6.78 8.89 13.64
CA ILE A 119 -7.71 9.77 14.33
C ILE A 119 -8.75 10.36 13.35
N PRO A 120 -10.01 10.58 13.78
CA PRO A 120 -11.10 10.93 12.87
C PRO A 120 -10.84 12.14 11.98
N ILE A 121 -10.19 13.18 12.50
CA ILE A 121 -9.91 14.40 11.72
C ILE A 121 -8.98 14.13 10.53
N LEU A 122 -8.01 13.21 10.65
CA LEU A 122 -7.12 12.83 9.56
C LEU A 122 -7.78 11.80 8.64
N ALA A 123 -8.49 10.83 9.22
CA ALA A 123 -9.22 9.80 8.48
C ALA A 123 -10.29 10.37 7.52
N GLN A 124 -10.87 11.53 7.85
CA GLN A 124 -11.85 12.24 7.02
C GLN A 124 -11.22 13.09 5.91
N SER A 125 -9.92 13.34 5.98
CA SER A 125 -9.20 14.25 5.08
C SER A 125 -8.38 13.55 4.01
N ALA A 126 -8.33 12.21 4.04
CA ALA A 126 -7.60 11.38 3.10
C ALA A 126 -8.28 10.02 2.94
N ASN A 127 -8.04 9.37 1.81
CA ASN A 127 -8.40 7.97 1.64
C ASN A 127 -7.58 7.09 2.59
N GLN A 128 -8.01 5.86 2.81
CA GLN A 128 -7.31 4.94 3.70
C GLN A 128 -7.17 3.56 3.05
N GLY A 129 -6.01 2.94 3.27
CA GLY A 129 -5.74 1.57 2.83
C GLY A 129 -4.94 0.79 3.87
N ILE A 130 -5.08 -0.53 3.88
CA ILE A 130 -4.34 -1.38 4.81
C ILE A 130 -2.93 -1.61 4.25
N ALA A 131 -1.90 -1.19 4.98
CA ALA A 131 -0.51 -1.50 4.63
C ALA A 131 -0.19 -2.96 4.99
N VAL A 132 -0.93 -3.88 4.37
CA VAL A 132 -0.79 -5.32 4.59
C VAL A 132 0.48 -5.84 3.94
N ALA A 133 1.21 -6.68 4.67
CA ALA A 133 2.36 -7.42 4.16
C ALA A 133 2.57 -8.66 5.04
N ARG A 134 1.88 -9.75 4.72
CA ARG A 134 1.96 -11.00 5.47
C ARG A 134 3.04 -11.90 4.86
N ALA A 135 3.95 -12.38 5.71
CA ALA A 135 4.97 -13.33 5.30
C ALA A 135 4.36 -14.72 5.02
N GLU A 136 4.94 -15.41 4.07
CA GLU A 136 4.66 -16.82 3.77
C GLU A 136 5.33 -17.76 4.79
N VAL A 137 5.19 -19.06 4.61
CA VAL A 137 5.72 -20.10 5.54
C VAL A 137 7.25 -19.98 5.75
N ASP A 138 7.96 -19.51 4.73
CA ASP A 138 9.41 -19.28 4.78
C ASP A 138 9.81 -17.88 5.29
N SER A 139 8.85 -17.16 5.86
CA SER A 139 9.01 -15.83 6.42
C SER A 139 9.28 -14.70 5.40
N LEU A 140 9.08 -14.94 4.10
CA LEU A 140 9.23 -13.91 3.07
C LEU A 140 7.87 -13.37 2.61
N VAL A 141 7.80 -12.06 2.41
CA VAL A 141 6.65 -11.39 1.79
C VAL A 141 6.81 -11.46 0.28
N ARG A 142 5.95 -12.22 -0.40
CA ARG A 142 5.94 -12.33 -1.88
C ARG A 142 4.63 -11.91 -2.49
N ARG A 143 3.53 -12.17 -1.80
CA ARG A 143 2.18 -11.91 -2.30
C ARG A 143 1.40 -11.06 -1.33
N ILE A 144 0.70 -10.07 -1.87
CA ILE A 144 -0.13 -9.16 -1.10
C ILE A 144 -1.55 -9.17 -1.65
N PRO A 145 -2.59 -9.31 -0.79
CA PRO A 145 -3.97 -9.18 -1.24
C PRO A 145 -4.23 -7.76 -1.72
N LEU A 146 -4.85 -7.61 -2.89
CA LEU A 146 -5.23 -6.31 -3.42
C LEU A 146 -6.41 -5.70 -2.64
N LEU A 147 -7.34 -6.56 -2.24
CA LEU A 147 -8.46 -6.24 -1.36
C LEU A 147 -8.50 -7.26 -0.22
N LEU A 148 -8.91 -6.80 0.96
CA LEU A 148 -9.12 -7.66 2.12
C LEU A 148 -10.61 -7.72 2.44
N ARG A 149 -11.07 -8.91 2.80
CA ARG A 149 -12.47 -9.15 3.17
C ARG A 149 -12.68 -8.86 4.64
N THR A 150 -13.77 -8.17 4.96
CA THR A 150 -14.29 -7.98 6.31
C THR A 150 -15.70 -8.54 6.41
N PRO A 151 -16.30 -8.66 7.59
CA PRO A 151 -17.70 -9.06 7.71
C PRO A 151 -18.68 -8.14 6.95
N ASP A 152 -18.33 -6.87 6.77
CA ASP A 152 -19.20 -5.85 6.19
C ASP A 152 -18.89 -5.57 4.70
N GLY A 153 -17.87 -6.23 4.11
CA GLY A 153 -17.47 -6.05 2.72
C GLY A 153 -15.95 -5.99 2.53
N TRP A 154 -15.47 -5.23 1.55
CA TRP A 154 -14.09 -5.23 1.12
C TRP A 154 -13.37 -3.93 1.50
N VAL A 155 -12.10 -4.04 1.80
CA VAL A 155 -11.20 -2.92 2.14
C VAL A 155 -9.92 -3.03 1.29
N PRO A 156 -9.44 -1.94 0.69
CA PRO A 156 -8.27 -1.99 -0.17
C PRO A 156 -6.96 -2.11 0.63
N ALA A 157 -5.98 -2.83 0.06
CA ALA A 157 -4.60 -2.64 0.43
C ALA A 157 -4.15 -1.22 0.06
N PHE A 158 -3.14 -0.71 0.77
CA PHE A 158 -2.70 0.68 0.61
C PHE A 158 -2.27 1.00 -0.84
N GLY A 159 -1.41 0.17 -1.44
CA GLY A 159 -0.96 0.38 -2.83
C GLY A 159 -2.11 0.29 -3.84
N THR A 160 -3.14 -0.53 -3.56
CA THR A 160 -4.34 -0.64 -4.41
C THR A 160 -5.22 0.61 -4.30
N GLU A 161 -5.36 1.18 -3.09
CA GLU A 161 -6.09 2.44 -2.89
C GLU A 161 -5.41 3.61 -3.59
N VAL A 162 -4.07 3.65 -3.59
CA VAL A 162 -3.30 4.64 -4.35
C VAL A 162 -3.69 4.61 -5.83
N LEU A 163 -3.76 3.45 -6.45
CA LEU A 163 -4.14 3.34 -7.85
C LEU A 163 -5.59 3.75 -8.10
N LYS A 164 -6.51 3.44 -7.17
CA LYS A 164 -7.90 3.87 -7.28
C LYS A 164 -8.03 5.39 -7.32
N ILE A 165 -7.34 6.10 -6.44
CA ILE A 165 -7.41 7.56 -6.42
C ILE A 165 -6.71 8.21 -7.62
N LEU A 166 -5.60 7.65 -8.09
CA LEU A 166 -4.92 8.12 -9.31
C LEU A 166 -5.77 7.91 -10.57
N ALA A 167 -6.52 6.82 -10.63
CA ALA A 167 -7.46 6.56 -11.72
C ALA A 167 -8.75 7.40 -11.64
N GLY A 168 -8.93 8.20 -10.58
CA GLY A 168 -10.18 8.92 -10.33
C GLY A 168 -11.39 7.98 -10.16
N ALA A 169 -11.14 6.74 -9.71
CA ALA A 169 -12.16 5.72 -9.55
C ALA A 169 -12.74 5.72 -8.14
N ASP A 170 -13.95 5.23 -7.99
CA ASP A 170 -14.67 5.10 -6.74
C ASP A 170 -14.97 3.63 -6.35
N THR A 171 -14.73 2.70 -7.29
CA THR A 171 -15.20 1.32 -7.18
C THR A 171 -14.15 0.34 -7.68
N TYR A 172 -14.11 -0.84 -7.07
CA TYR A 172 -13.38 -2.01 -7.54
C TYR A 172 -14.33 -3.01 -8.19
N VAL A 173 -13.84 -3.75 -9.17
CA VAL A 173 -14.54 -4.90 -9.74
C VAL A 173 -13.78 -6.16 -9.35
N ILE A 174 -14.47 -7.12 -8.77
CA ILE A 174 -13.94 -8.42 -8.34
C ILE A 174 -14.59 -9.46 -9.22
N ARG A 175 -13.81 -10.29 -9.93
CA ARG A 175 -14.31 -11.47 -10.59
C ARG A 175 -13.94 -12.70 -9.79
N THR A 176 -14.89 -13.61 -9.65
CA THR A 176 -14.74 -14.91 -8.96
C THR A 176 -15.08 -16.06 -9.89
N ASN A 177 -14.51 -17.22 -9.61
CA ASN A 177 -14.85 -18.51 -10.20
C ASN A 177 -15.10 -19.53 -9.09
N ASP A 178 -15.29 -20.81 -9.41
CA ASP A 178 -15.58 -21.87 -8.44
C ASP A 178 -14.47 -22.08 -7.39
N ASN A 179 -13.24 -21.62 -7.67
CA ASN A 179 -12.07 -21.74 -6.78
C ASN A 179 -11.83 -20.51 -5.89
N GLY A 180 -12.55 -19.42 -6.09
CA GLY A 180 -12.40 -18.17 -5.34
C GLY A 180 -12.20 -16.95 -6.25
N LEU A 181 -11.30 -16.03 -5.88
CA LEU A 181 -11.01 -14.86 -6.70
C LEU A 181 -10.19 -15.24 -7.93
N GLU A 182 -10.45 -14.58 -9.06
CA GLU A 182 -9.75 -14.75 -10.32
C GLU A 182 -9.02 -13.49 -10.74
N GLU A 183 -9.72 -12.36 -10.70
CA GLU A 183 -9.14 -11.05 -11.02
C GLU A 183 -9.76 -9.93 -10.20
N ILE A 184 -8.98 -8.88 -9.97
CA ILE A 184 -9.43 -7.63 -9.36
C ILE A 184 -9.07 -6.48 -10.29
N ARG A 185 -9.97 -5.53 -10.43
CA ARG A 185 -9.78 -4.36 -11.27
C ARG A 185 -10.20 -3.09 -10.55
N VAL A 186 -9.35 -2.08 -10.58
CA VAL A 186 -9.75 -0.70 -10.34
C VAL A 186 -10.53 -0.22 -11.57
N LYS A 187 -11.70 0.37 -11.41
CA LYS A 187 -12.48 0.90 -12.52
C LYS A 187 -11.63 1.87 -13.36
N GLY A 188 -11.53 1.62 -14.65
CA GLY A 188 -10.71 2.42 -15.57
C GLY A 188 -9.29 1.89 -15.80
N LEU A 189 -8.82 0.93 -15.02
CA LEU A 189 -7.53 0.24 -15.24
C LEU A 189 -7.74 -1.19 -15.78
N PRO A 190 -6.70 -1.82 -16.33
CA PRO A 190 -6.73 -3.22 -16.70
C PRO A 190 -7.08 -4.15 -15.51
N ALA A 191 -7.62 -5.32 -15.84
CA ALA A 191 -7.85 -6.36 -14.84
C ALA A 191 -6.51 -6.98 -14.40
N VAL A 192 -6.38 -7.24 -13.11
CA VAL A 192 -5.17 -7.79 -12.49
C VAL A 192 -5.46 -9.23 -12.06
N PRO A 193 -4.82 -10.23 -12.66
CA PRO A 193 -4.93 -11.61 -12.21
C PRO A 193 -4.42 -11.75 -10.77
N VAL A 194 -5.17 -12.50 -9.97
CA VAL A 194 -4.84 -12.77 -8.57
C VAL A 194 -5.03 -14.27 -8.28
N ASP A 195 -4.47 -14.76 -7.18
CA ASP A 195 -4.79 -16.10 -6.71
C ASP A 195 -6.18 -16.16 -6.06
N SER A 196 -6.66 -17.35 -5.73
CA SER A 196 -7.99 -17.58 -5.14
C SER A 196 -8.23 -16.80 -3.83
N LEU A 197 -7.17 -16.34 -3.18
CA LEU A 197 -7.20 -15.48 -2.00
C LEU A 197 -7.12 -13.99 -2.33
N GLY A 198 -7.11 -13.60 -3.61
CA GLY A 198 -7.04 -12.22 -4.06
C GLY A 198 -5.65 -11.59 -3.96
N ARG A 199 -4.59 -12.41 -3.88
CA ARG A 199 -3.22 -11.94 -3.70
C ARG A 199 -2.51 -11.82 -5.05
N LYS A 200 -1.77 -10.73 -5.19
CA LYS A 200 -0.87 -10.47 -6.31
C LYS A 200 0.57 -10.79 -5.91
N TRP A 201 1.30 -11.44 -6.79
CA TRP A 201 2.74 -11.60 -6.66
C TRP A 201 3.43 -10.25 -6.85
N ILE A 202 4.34 -9.90 -5.94
CA ILE A 202 5.03 -8.62 -5.97
C ILE A 202 6.30 -8.72 -6.80
N SER A 203 6.41 -7.86 -7.80
CA SER A 203 7.64 -7.57 -8.52
C SER A 203 8.34 -6.43 -7.79
N PHE A 204 9.42 -6.76 -7.08
CA PHE A 204 10.20 -5.78 -6.33
C PHE A 204 11.11 -4.99 -7.29
N VAL A 205 10.50 -4.09 -8.06
CA VAL A 205 11.24 -3.18 -8.95
C VAL A 205 11.98 -2.11 -8.16
N ASN A 206 13.00 -1.54 -8.75
CA ASN A 206 13.76 -0.45 -8.15
C ASN A 206 13.02 0.89 -8.32
N THR A 207 11.93 1.08 -7.57
CA THR A 207 11.20 2.34 -7.54
C THR A 207 12.12 3.47 -7.10
N PRO A 208 12.17 4.62 -7.82
CA PRO A 208 12.98 5.77 -7.45
C PRO A 208 12.79 6.20 -6.00
N GLN A 209 13.87 6.58 -5.35
CA GLN A 209 13.86 6.99 -3.95
C GLN A 209 14.40 8.41 -3.80
N THR A 210 13.83 9.16 -2.88
CA THR A 210 14.22 10.52 -2.50
C THR A 210 14.16 10.69 -0.98
N ASP A 211 14.66 11.79 -0.47
CA ASP A 211 14.58 12.17 0.95
C ASP A 211 13.99 13.58 1.13
N LEU A 212 13.96 14.08 2.38
CA LEU A 212 13.41 15.40 2.70
C LEU A 212 14.27 16.58 2.17
N GLN A 213 15.46 16.34 1.68
CA GLN A 213 16.34 17.38 1.16
C GLN A 213 16.19 17.54 -0.35
N GLU A 214 16.08 16.43 -1.06
CA GLU A 214 15.99 16.43 -2.52
C GLU A 214 14.55 16.61 -2.99
N MET A 215 13.60 15.86 -2.41
CA MET A 215 12.18 15.87 -2.78
C MET A 215 11.93 15.84 -4.29
N ASP A 216 12.64 14.94 -5.01
CA ASP A 216 12.44 14.72 -6.44
C ASP A 216 11.17 13.89 -6.65
N VAL A 217 10.05 14.59 -6.86
CA VAL A 217 8.70 13.98 -6.85
C VAL A 217 7.81 14.44 -8.01
N GLU A 218 8.32 15.29 -8.90
CA GLU A 218 7.52 15.88 -9.97
C GLU A 218 6.87 14.82 -10.87
N GLY A 219 5.56 14.94 -11.05
CA GLY A 219 4.77 14.03 -11.89
C GLY A 219 4.60 12.62 -11.33
N ARG A 220 4.92 12.37 -10.04
CA ARG A 220 4.85 11.04 -9.41
C ARG A 220 3.95 11.05 -8.18
N PHE A 221 3.37 9.89 -7.86
CA PHE A 221 2.77 9.64 -6.56
C PHE A 221 3.85 9.24 -5.56
N VAL A 222 3.83 9.84 -4.37
CA VAL A 222 4.89 9.70 -3.36
C VAL A 222 4.47 8.78 -2.23
N PHE A 223 5.19 7.68 -2.04
CA PHE A 223 5.04 6.81 -0.86
C PHE A 223 5.97 7.29 0.26
N VAL A 224 5.41 7.92 1.27
CA VAL A 224 6.17 8.48 2.40
C VAL A 224 6.22 7.48 3.55
N GLY A 225 7.42 7.22 4.06
CA GLY A 225 7.62 6.39 5.25
C GLY A 225 8.94 6.66 5.95
N PHE A 226 9.13 6.00 7.08
CA PHE A 226 10.31 6.14 7.90
C PHE A 226 11.30 4.98 7.65
N THR A 227 12.56 5.32 7.40
CA THR A 227 13.68 4.38 7.39
C THR A 227 14.53 4.50 8.64
N ALA A 228 14.21 5.46 9.50
CA ALA A 228 14.89 5.66 10.79
C ALA A 228 14.75 4.42 11.68
N LYS A 229 15.86 4.04 12.32
CA LYS A 229 15.95 2.84 13.15
C LYS A 229 14.96 2.84 14.31
N GLY A 230 14.25 1.73 14.48
CA GLY A 230 13.28 1.56 15.57
C GLY A 230 11.94 2.28 15.38
N VAL A 231 11.73 3.00 14.28
CA VAL A 231 10.45 3.68 14.00
C VAL A 231 9.47 2.75 13.30
N MET A 232 9.92 2.05 12.26
CA MET A 232 9.10 1.09 11.52
C MET A 232 9.81 -0.27 11.44
N PRO A 233 9.07 -1.38 11.52
CA PRO A 233 9.65 -2.70 11.32
C PRO A 233 10.05 -2.87 9.85
N GLN A 234 11.16 -3.58 9.61
CA GLN A 234 11.51 -4.10 8.31
C GLN A 234 10.96 -5.50 8.14
N LEU A 235 10.50 -5.83 6.94
CA LEU A 235 9.97 -7.13 6.58
C LEU A 235 10.90 -7.82 5.59
N SER A 236 11.07 -9.13 5.75
CA SER A 236 11.87 -9.96 4.84
C SER A 236 11.15 -10.12 3.50
N THR A 237 11.87 -9.84 2.42
CA THR A 237 11.38 -10.01 1.04
C THR A 237 12.44 -10.78 0.22
N PRO A 238 12.12 -11.25 -0.98
CA PRO A 238 13.11 -11.88 -1.86
C PRO A 238 14.32 -11.01 -2.22
N VAL A 239 14.18 -9.68 -2.12
CA VAL A 239 15.26 -8.71 -2.42
C VAL A 239 15.93 -8.14 -1.15
N GLY A 240 15.61 -8.66 0.02
CA GLY A 240 16.16 -8.22 1.30
C GLY A 240 15.11 -7.64 2.24
N TYR A 241 15.57 -6.89 3.25
CA TYR A 241 14.69 -6.26 4.22
C TYR A 241 14.18 -4.92 3.71
N LEU A 242 12.86 -4.75 3.68
CA LEU A 242 12.20 -3.53 3.23
C LEU A 242 11.22 -2.99 4.29
N GLU A 243 11.13 -1.68 4.37
CA GLU A 243 10.12 -0.98 5.17
C GLU A 243 8.74 -1.04 4.48
N PRO A 244 7.65 -0.95 5.24
CA PRO A 244 6.29 -1.08 4.71
C PRO A 244 5.97 -0.17 3.52
N HIS A 245 6.46 1.08 3.50
CA HIS A 245 6.19 2.01 2.41
C HIS A 245 6.84 1.59 1.08
N LYS A 246 8.03 0.99 1.12
CA LYS A 246 8.67 0.42 -0.07
C LYS A 246 7.91 -0.81 -0.60
N ILE A 247 7.38 -1.64 0.32
CA ILE A 247 6.57 -2.80 -0.05
C ILE A 247 5.24 -2.35 -0.68
N GLN A 248 4.60 -1.30 -0.17
CA GLN A 248 3.37 -0.78 -0.74
C GLN A 248 3.59 -0.07 -2.09
N ALA A 249 4.74 0.57 -2.30
CA ALA A 249 5.15 1.08 -3.60
C ALA A 249 5.36 -0.08 -4.60
N ALA A 250 6.07 -1.14 -4.19
CA ALA A 250 6.25 -2.33 -5.02
C ALA A 250 4.92 -3.03 -5.35
N LEU A 251 3.93 -3.01 -4.45
CA LEU A 251 2.57 -3.49 -4.75
C LEU A 251 1.93 -2.64 -5.86
N ALA A 252 1.96 -1.32 -5.75
CA ALA A 252 1.38 -0.42 -6.75
C ALA A 252 2.06 -0.59 -8.12
N GLU A 253 3.39 -0.70 -8.16
CA GLU A 253 4.15 -1.03 -9.36
C GLU A 253 3.70 -2.35 -9.97
N SER A 254 3.58 -3.41 -9.16
CA SER A 254 3.22 -4.75 -9.62
C SER A 254 1.82 -4.84 -10.22
N ILE A 255 0.92 -3.93 -9.87
CA ILE A 255 -0.42 -3.85 -10.45
C ILE A 255 -0.37 -3.25 -11.86
N LEU A 256 0.56 -2.31 -12.12
CA LEU A 256 0.74 -1.68 -13.42
C LEU A 256 1.62 -2.52 -14.36
N ILE A 257 2.45 -3.40 -13.84
CA ILE A 257 3.33 -4.28 -14.62
C ILE A 257 2.53 -5.51 -15.09
N GLU A 258 2.35 -5.64 -16.40
CA GLU A 258 1.55 -6.72 -16.99
C GLU A 258 2.15 -8.12 -16.79
N ASN A 259 3.48 -8.23 -16.78
CA ASN A 259 4.23 -9.50 -16.74
C ASN A 259 4.59 -9.99 -15.33
N SER A 260 3.81 -9.64 -14.30
CA SER A 260 4.03 -10.18 -12.96
C SER A 260 3.76 -11.69 -12.92
N PRO A 261 4.53 -12.47 -12.16
CA PRO A 261 4.25 -13.88 -11.94
C PRO A 261 2.83 -14.10 -11.42
N TYR A 262 2.22 -15.16 -11.91
CA TYR A 262 0.91 -15.57 -11.46
C TYR A 262 0.85 -17.11 -11.49
N VAL A 263 0.13 -17.72 -10.56
CA VAL A 263 -0.07 -19.16 -10.49
C VAL A 263 -1.44 -19.49 -11.10
N PRO A 264 -1.49 -20.08 -12.30
CA PRO A 264 -2.77 -20.42 -12.91
C PRO A 264 -3.44 -21.59 -12.18
N ASP A 265 -4.77 -21.69 -12.24
CA ASP A 265 -5.56 -22.70 -11.54
C ASP A 265 -5.17 -24.15 -11.88
N TYR A 266 -4.63 -24.38 -13.07
CA TYR A 266 -4.18 -25.70 -13.50
C TYR A 266 -2.77 -26.08 -12.97
N ALA A 267 -2.05 -25.18 -12.31
CA ALA A 267 -0.68 -25.41 -11.86
C ALA A 267 -0.57 -26.66 -10.97
N LEU A 268 -1.51 -26.83 -10.03
CA LEU A 268 -1.55 -27.99 -9.15
C LEU A 268 -1.72 -29.31 -9.93
N ALA A 269 -2.53 -29.32 -10.99
CA ALA A 269 -2.73 -30.50 -11.82
C ALA A 269 -1.46 -30.87 -12.60
N VAL A 270 -0.73 -29.85 -13.09
CA VAL A 270 0.56 -30.04 -13.78
C VAL A 270 1.63 -30.55 -12.80
N GLU A 271 1.75 -29.94 -11.61
CA GLU A 271 2.68 -30.35 -10.57
C GLU A 271 2.43 -31.81 -10.14
N THR A 272 1.16 -32.19 -9.93
CA THR A 272 0.78 -33.56 -9.58
C THR A 272 1.08 -34.53 -10.71
N GLY A 273 0.86 -34.14 -11.98
CA GLY A 273 1.14 -34.98 -13.14
C GLY A 273 2.63 -35.20 -13.42
N ILE A 274 3.51 -34.29 -12.97
CA ILE A 274 4.98 -34.44 -13.09
C ILE A 274 5.53 -35.36 -11.99
N LEU A 275 4.86 -35.45 -10.85
CA LEU A 275 5.28 -36.29 -9.71
C LEU A 275 4.83 -37.76 -9.83
N LEU A 276 3.96 -38.10 -10.78
CA LEU A 276 3.51 -39.46 -11.11
C LEU A 276 4.28 -40.07 -12.27
#